data_acf1bcb4c998b021bac700bab373f2f0
#
_entry.id   acf1bcb4c998b021bac700bab373f2f0
#
_cell.length_a   1.000
_cell.length_b   1.000
_cell.length_c   1.000
_cell.angle_alpha   90.00
_cell.angle_beta   90.00
_cell.angle_gamma   90.00
#
_symmetry.space_group_name_H-M   'P 1'
#
loop_
_entity.id
_entity.type
_entity.pdbx_description
1 polymer ?
#
loop_
_entity_poly.entity_id
_entity_poly.type
_entity_poly.pdbx_seq_one_letter_code
_entity_poly.pdbx_strand_id
1 'polypeptide(L)'
;MKSKEPGTIRQLFAFVGESNGKMRLSIFLAVLGELFGMGPFLMVAVLADALYWGTAAPTLVLFLCGGAAVCQIIKMLLTWRSSLMSHKISFTILKNIREAITDRMAKVPMGIMLETPTGAFKNLIVDNVAKLEDSMAHFMPELPSNIAAPLC
;
A
#
# COMPACT_ATOMS: atom_id res chain seq x y z
N MET A 1 -17.36 -26.67 20.67
CA MET A 1 -17.86 -25.46 19.97
C MET A 1 -16.67 -24.71 19.40
N LYS A 2 -16.42 -24.81 18.08
CA LYS A 2 -15.39 -24.02 17.41
C LYS A 2 -15.91 -22.58 17.30
N SER A 3 -15.42 -21.68 18.14
CA SER A 3 -15.63 -20.24 17.93
C SER A 3 -14.97 -19.89 16.60
N LYS A 4 -15.76 -19.44 15.64
CA LYS A 4 -15.27 -18.87 14.38
C LYS A 4 -14.48 -17.61 14.76
N GLU A 5 -13.16 -17.75 14.89
CA GLU A 5 -12.26 -16.61 15.02
C GLU A 5 -12.52 -15.70 13.82
N PRO A 6 -12.85 -14.43 14.02
CA PRO A 6 -12.99 -13.50 12.91
C PRO A 6 -11.64 -13.46 12.20
N GLY A 7 -11.66 -13.64 10.87
CA GLY A 7 -10.44 -13.82 10.08
C GLY A 7 -9.38 -12.76 10.43
N THR A 8 -8.13 -13.18 10.47
CA THR A 8 -6.95 -12.38 10.87
C THR A 8 -6.93 -10.99 10.22
N ILE A 9 -7.37 -10.91 8.96
CA ILE A 9 -7.48 -9.64 8.21
C ILE A 9 -8.52 -8.70 8.86
N ARG A 10 -9.67 -9.21 9.30
CA ARG A 10 -10.71 -8.40 9.94
C ARG A 10 -10.27 -7.87 11.31
N GLN A 11 -9.47 -8.64 12.04
CA GLN A 11 -8.87 -8.19 13.30
C GLN A 11 -7.82 -7.11 13.06
N LEU A 12 -6.98 -7.25 12.02
CA LEU A 12 -6.03 -6.21 11.61
C LEU A 12 -6.74 -4.90 11.23
N PHE A 13 -7.84 -4.98 10.48
CA PHE A 13 -8.65 -3.81 10.15
C PHE A 13 -9.33 -3.16 11.37
N ALA A 14 -9.59 -3.91 12.43
CA ALA A 14 -10.10 -3.33 13.69
C ALA A 14 -9.06 -2.44 14.39
N PHE A 15 -7.76 -2.72 14.22
CA PHE A 15 -6.69 -1.87 14.74
C PHE A 15 -6.45 -0.59 13.90
N VAL A 16 -7.01 -0.51 12.69
CA VAL A 16 -6.90 0.68 11.82
C VAL A 16 -7.71 1.87 12.37
N GLY A 17 -8.77 1.62 13.18
CA GLY A 17 -9.55 2.62 13.94
C GLY A 17 -9.74 3.96 13.25
N GLU A 18 -9.19 5.02 13.81
CA GLU A 18 -9.27 6.42 13.31
C GLU A 18 -8.60 6.66 11.94
N SER A 19 -7.81 5.70 11.43
CA SER A 19 -7.02 5.88 10.20
C SER A 19 -7.76 5.50 8.91
N ASN A 20 -9.04 5.06 9.01
CA ASN A 20 -9.83 4.59 7.86
C ASN A 20 -9.93 5.62 6.72
N GLY A 21 -10.06 6.91 7.04
CA GLY A 21 -10.11 7.99 6.05
C GLY A 21 -8.80 8.14 5.27
N LYS A 22 -7.68 8.10 5.98
CA LYS A 22 -6.35 8.22 5.39
C LYS A 22 -6.02 6.99 4.53
N MET A 23 -6.43 5.80 4.96
CA MET A 23 -6.26 4.57 4.20
C MET A 23 -7.05 4.60 2.88
N ARG A 24 -8.32 5.01 2.91
CA ARG A 24 -9.14 5.17 1.69
C ARG A 24 -8.52 6.19 0.74
N LEU A 25 -8.01 7.30 1.26
CA LEU A 25 -7.33 8.32 0.46
C LEU A 25 -6.04 7.77 -0.17
N SER A 26 -5.24 7.00 0.57
CA SER A 26 -4.04 6.36 0.03
C SER A 26 -4.37 5.41 -1.12
N ILE A 27 -5.38 4.55 -0.95
CA ILE A 27 -5.85 3.62 -1.99
C ILE A 27 -6.36 4.40 -3.20
N PHE A 28 -7.15 5.45 -3.00
CA PHE A 28 -7.67 6.29 -4.08
C PHE A 28 -6.55 6.95 -4.88
N LEU A 29 -5.53 7.50 -4.21
CA LEU A 29 -4.38 8.09 -4.87
C LEU A 29 -3.57 7.04 -5.67
N ALA A 30 -3.44 5.83 -5.13
CA ALA A 30 -2.75 4.74 -5.81
C ALA A 30 -3.47 4.35 -7.12
N VAL A 31 -4.78 4.12 -7.05
CA VAL A 31 -5.61 3.78 -8.23
C VAL A 31 -5.59 4.92 -9.25
N LEU A 32 -5.71 6.17 -8.80
CA LEU A 32 -5.63 7.34 -9.69
C LEU A 32 -4.25 7.42 -10.36
N GLY A 33 -3.17 7.09 -9.64
CA GLY A 33 -1.82 7.01 -10.20
C GLY A 33 -1.72 5.96 -11.32
N GLU A 34 -2.35 4.80 -11.17
CA GLU A 34 -2.35 3.77 -12.21
C GLU A 34 -3.13 4.21 -13.47
N LEU A 35 -4.25 4.92 -13.30
CA LEU A 35 -4.98 5.49 -14.44
C LEU A 35 -4.10 6.44 -15.26
N PHE A 36 -3.36 7.33 -14.60
CA PHE A 36 -2.39 8.20 -15.29
C PHE A 36 -1.23 7.41 -15.90
N GLY A 37 -0.88 6.28 -15.32
CA GLY A 37 0.15 5.37 -15.85
C GLY A 37 -0.21 4.76 -17.20
N MET A 38 -1.50 4.66 -17.53
CA MET A 38 -1.97 4.18 -18.84
C MET A 38 -1.88 5.25 -19.94
N GLY A 39 -1.82 6.53 -19.57
CA GLY A 39 -1.73 7.63 -20.53
C GLY A 39 -0.63 7.47 -21.59
N PRO A 40 0.62 7.18 -21.22
CA PRO A 40 1.69 6.96 -22.18
C PRO A 40 1.41 5.84 -23.20
N PHE A 41 0.77 4.74 -22.77
CA PHE A 41 0.42 3.64 -23.69
C PHE A 41 -0.59 4.07 -24.74
N LEU A 42 -1.60 4.87 -24.36
CA LEU A 42 -2.55 5.44 -25.31
C LEU A 42 -1.87 6.41 -26.27
N MET A 43 -0.93 7.24 -25.79
CA MET A 43 -0.19 8.16 -26.61
C MET A 43 0.73 7.44 -27.62
N VAL A 44 1.34 6.34 -27.21
CA VAL A 44 2.13 5.48 -28.10
C VAL A 44 1.23 4.83 -29.15
N ALA A 45 0.04 4.37 -28.79
CA ALA A 45 -0.90 3.81 -29.77
C ALA A 45 -1.34 4.86 -30.82
N VAL A 46 -1.65 6.09 -30.39
CA VAL A 46 -1.99 7.20 -31.29
C VAL A 46 -0.81 7.55 -32.20
N LEU A 47 0.41 7.54 -31.66
CA LEU A 47 1.61 7.79 -32.44
C LEU A 47 1.86 6.69 -33.49
N ALA A 48 1.66 5.44 -33.12
CA ALA A 48 1.80 4.31 -34.05
C ALA A 48 0.80 4.39 -35.21
N ASP A 49 -0.46 4.75 -34.91
CA ASP A 49 -1.49 4.97 -35.91
C ASP A 49 -1.13 6.13 -36.86
N ALA A 50 -0.70 7.27 -36.28
CA ALA A 50 -0.26 8.42 -37.10
C ALA A 50 0.95 8.11 -38.01
N LEU A 51 1.87 7.26 -37.54
CA LEU A 51 3.01 6.81 -38.34
C LEU A 51 2.56 5.87 -39.47
N TYR A 52 1.62 4.96 -39.18
CA TYR A 52 1.09 4.02 -40.17
C TYR A 52 0.41 4.76 -41.33
N TRP A 53 -0.35 5.80 -41.03
CA TRP A 53 -1.05 6.60 -42.05
C TRP A 53 -0.20 7.74 -42.64
N GLY A 54 1.06 7.88 -42.24
CA GLY A 54 1.96 8.93 -42.72
C GLY A 54 1.58 10.35 -42.31
N THR A 55 0.73 10.49 -41.27
CA THR A 55 0.24 11.78 -40.76
C THR A 55 1.04 12.32 -39.56
N ALA A 56 2.14 11.66 -39.21
CA ALA A 56 2.98 11.99 -38.06
C ALA A 56 3.79 13.29 -38.30
N ALA A 57 3.16 14.44 -38.03
CA ALA A 57 3.86 15.72 -38.02
C ALA A 57 4.81 15.80 -36.80
N PRO A 58 5.97 16.47 -36.88
CA PRO A 58 6.90 16.62 -35.77
C PRO A 58 6.27 17.29 -34.54
N THR A 59 5.33 18.20 -34.75
CA THR A 59 4.55 18.86 -33.69
C THR A 59 3.67 17.88 -32.94
N LEU A 60 3.04 16.92 -33.62
CA LEU A 60 2.23 15.86 -32.99
C LEU A 60 3.10 14.98 -32.13
N VAL A 61 4.28 14.55 -32.64
CA VAL A 61 5.24 13.73 -31.88
C VAL A 61 5.67 14.45 -30.61
N LEU A 62 6.05 15.71 -30.70
CA LEU A 62 6.47 16.50 -29.53
C LEU A 62 5.35 16.62 -28.50
N PHE A 63 4.10 16.87 -28.95
CA PHE A 63 2.93 16.98 -28.07
C PHE A 63 2.63 15.66 -27.35
N LEU A 64 2.67 14.53 -28.05
CA LEU A 64 2.43 13.20 -27.47
C LEU A 64 3.55 12.82 -26.48
N CYS A 65 4.81 13.06 -26.84
CA CYS A 65 5.93 12.80 -25.93
C CYS A 65 5.86 13.67 -24.67
N GLY A 66 5.56 14.95 -24.83
CA GLY A 66 5.38 15.88 -23.71
C GLY A 66 4.21 15.47 -22.81
N GLY A 67 3.08 15.09 -23.40
CA GLY A 67 1.92 14.59 -22.67
C GLY A 67 2.22 13.30 -21.90
N ALA A 68 2.93 12.35 -22.52
CA ALA A 68 3.38 11.12 -21.87
C ALA A 68 4.28 11.40 -20.66
N ALA A 69 5.23 12.32 -20.80
CA ALA A 69 6.11 12.72 -19.70
C ALA A 69 5.31 13.36 -18.54
N VAL A 70 4.35 14.22 -18.82
CA VAL A 70 3.49 14.84 -17.81
C VAL A 70 2.65 13.76 -17.08
N CYS A 71 2.04 12.83 -17.79
CA CYS A 71 1.30 11.72 -17.19
C CYS A 71 2.18 10.89 -16.24
N GLN A 72 3.42 10.59 -16.61
CA GLN A 72 4.36 9.85 -15.77
C GLN A 72 4.78 10.63 -14.52
N ILE A 73 5.00 11.93 -14.64
CA ILE A 73 5.30 12.78 -13.48
C ILE A 73 4.12 12.78 -12.51
N ILE A 74 2.89 12.94 -13.00
CA ILE A 74 1.68 12.90 -12.18
C ILE A 74 1.54 11.54 -11.48
N LYS A 75 1.70 10.43 -12.23
CA LYS A 75 1.72 9.07 -11.65
C LYS A 75 2.72 8.97 -10.51
N MET A 76 3.96 9.37 -10.76
CA MET A 76 5.04 9.30 -9.76
C MET A 76 4.69 10.06 -8.48
N LEU A 77 4.16 11.28 -8.59
CA LEU A 77 3.76 12.10 -7.45
C LEU A 77 2.60 11.48 -6.67
N LEU A 78 1.58 10.97 -7.35
CA LEU A 78 0.43 10.32 -6.73
C LEU A 78 0.85 9.04 -6.00
N THR A 79 1.65 8.19 -6.64
CA THR A 79 2.16 6.95 -6.04
C THR A 79 3.05 7.24 -4.83
N TRP A 80 3.93 8.24 -4.93
CA TRP A 80 4.77 8.65 -3.80
C TRP A 80 3.94 9.11 -2.60
N ARG A 81 2.93 9.98 -2.84
CA ARG A 81 2.01 10.43 -1.77
C ARG A 81 1.22 9.28 -1.16
N SER A 82 0.72 8.35 -1.97
CA SER A 82 0.03 7.15 -1.52
C SER A 82 0.93 6.30 -0.62
N SER A 83 2.16 6.02 -1.07
CA SER A 83 3.15 5.24 -0.33
C SER A 83 3.50 5.87 1.03
N LEU A 84 3.78 7.16 1.07
CA LEU A 84 4.05 7.87 2.33
C LEU A 84 2.89 7.76 3.33
N MET A 85 1.66 7.86 2.85
CA MET A 85 0.48 7.70 3.71
C MET A 85 0.34 6.27 4.21
N SER A 86 0.58 5.28 3.36
CA SER A 86 0.54 3.87 3.71
C SER A 86 1.56 3.53 4.79
N HIS A 87 2.80 3.98 4.65
CA HIS A 87 3.83 3.80 5.68
C HIS A 87 3.41 4.39 7.03
N LYS A 88 2.89 5.62 7.05
CA LYS A 88 2.41 6.25 8.29
C LYS A 88 1.28 5.46 8.96
N ILE A 89 0.37 4.90 8.18
CA ILE A 89 -0.72 4.07 8.68
C ILE A 89 -0.15 2.76 9.26
N SER A 90 0.75 2.10 8.55
CA SER A 90 1.42 0.87 9.01
C SER A 90 2.13 1.09 10.34
N PHE A 91 2.90 2.15 10.50
CA PHE A 91 3.54 2.49 11.78
C PHE A 91 2.52 2.68 12.91
N THR A 92 1.39 3.32 12.64
CA THR A 92 0.34 3.51 13.65
C THR A 92 -0.28 2.18 14.08
N ILE A 93 -0.56 1.30 13.12
CA ILE A 93 -1.10 -0.04 13.40
C ILE A 93 -0.11 -0.87 14.22
N LEU A 94 1.17 -0.86 13.85
CA LEU A 94 2.20 -1.57 14.58
C LEU A 94 2.37 -1.06 16.01
N LYS A 95 2.33 0.25 16.20
CA LYS A 95 2.31 0.85 17.54
C LYS A 95 1.17 0.28 18.36
N ASN A 96 -0.06 0.31 17.84
CA ASN A 96 -1.25 -0.20 18.52
C ASN A 96 -1.14 -1.70 18.84
N ILE A 97 -0.57 -2.49 17.93
CA ILE A 97 -0.32 -3.93 18.14
C ILE A 97 0.69 -4.13 19.27
N ARG A 98 1.81 -3.39 19.26
CA ARG A 98 2.82 -3.48 20.33
C ARG A 98 2.25 -3.09 21.70
N GLU A 99 1.47 -2.02 21.77
CA GLU A 99 0.78 -1.59 23.00
C GLU A 99 -0.18 -2.69 23.49
N ALA A 100 -1.00 -3.27 22.60
CA ALA A 100 -1.93 -4.34 22.96
C ALA A 100 -1.22 -5.61 23.45
N ILE A 101 -0.07 -5.96 22.87
CA ILE A 101 0.75 -7.08 23.35
C ILE A 101 1.32 -6.77 24.73
N THR A 102 1.90 -5.59 24.92
CA THR A 102 2.50 -5.16 26.20
C THR A 102 1.46 -5.14 27.32
N ASP A 103 0.26 -4.61 27.06
CA ASP A 103 -0.85 -4.59 28.03
C ASP A 103 -1.32 -6.00 28.43
N ARG A 104 -1.32 -6.94 27.47
CA ARG A 104 -1.64 -8.34 27.77
C ARG A 104 -0.53 -9.00 28.58
N MET A 105 0.73 -8.74 28.26
CA MET A 105 1.87 -9.27 29.02
C MET A 105 1.91 -8.76 30.45
N ALA A 106 1.57 -7.50 30.68
CA ALA A 106 1.50 -6.91 32.02
C ALA A 106 0.45 -7.61 32.93
N LYS A 107 -0.53 -8.31 32.33
CA LYS A 107 -1.58 -9.05 33.04
C LYS A 107 -1.25 -10.54 33.27
N VAL A 108 -0.15 -11.02 32.68
CA VAL A 108 0.28 -12.44 32.83
C VAL A 108 0.96 -12.62 34.18
N PRO A 109 0.62 -13.68 34.94
CA PRO A 109 1.28 -13.99 36.20
C PRO A 109 2.78 -14.15 36.04
N MET A 110 3.56 -13.62 37.00
CA MET A 110 5.02 -13.57 36.95
C MET A 110 5.65 -14.97 36.80
N GLY A 111 5.02 -16.03 37.33
CA GLY A 111 5.49 -17.41 37.20
C GLY A 111 5.61 -17.88 35.76
N ILE A 112 4.64 -17.56 34.91
CA ILE A 112 4.65 -17.92 33.49
C ILE A 112 5.71 -17.14 32.73
N MET A 113 5.95 -15.89 33.14
CA MET A 113 6.98 -15.04 32.51
C MET A 113 8.40 -15.56 32.82
N LEU A 114 8.64 -16.11 33.99
CA LEU A 114 9.96 -16.64 34.38
C LEU A 114 10.29 -17.96 33.64
N GLU A 115 9.29 -18.75 33.27
CA GLU A 115 9.46 -20.00 32.50
C GLU A 115 9.68 -19.75 31.02
N THR A 116 9.35 -18.58 30.51
CA THR A 116 9.47 -18.26 29.07
C THR A 116 10.81 -17.56 28.79
N PRO A 117 11.64 -18.07 27.85
CA PRO A 117 12.91 -17.42 27.50
C PRO A 117 12.69 -15.98 27.03
N THR A 118 13.47 -15.05 27.55
CA THR A 118 13.39 -13.61 27.18
C THR A 118 13.53 -13.37 25.67
N GLY A 119 14.28 -14.25 24.97
CA GLY A 119 14.42 -14.19 23.52
C GLY A 119 13.13 -14.47 22.77
N ALA A 120 12.21 -15.28 23.31
CA ALA A 120 10.92 -15.56 22.69
C ALA A 120 10.03 -14.31 22.69
N PHE A 121 10.04 -13.54 23.76
CA PHE A 121 9.31 -12.27 23.85
C PHE A 121 9.88 -11.21 22.91
N LYS A 122 11.21 -11.11 22.81
CA LYS A 122 11.86 -10.22 21.85
C LYS A 122 11.44 -10.56 20.41
N ASN A 123 11.52 -11.82 20.03
CA ASN A 123 11.12 -12.28 18.69
C ASN A 123 9.64 -11.97 18.41
N LEU A 124 8.76 -12.15 19.40
CA LEU A 124 7.33 -11.85 19.25
C LEU A 124 7.07 -10.37 19.04
N ILE A 125 7.62 -9.51 19.91
CA ILE A 125 7.29 -8.08 19.96
C ILE A 125 8.07 -7.27 18.93
N VAL A 126 9.31 -7.65 18.66
CA VAL A 126 10.20 -6.88 17.77
C VAL A 126 10.22 -7.50 16.39
N ASP A 127 10.68 -8.75 16.26
CA ASP A 127 11.02 -9.33 14.97
C ASP A 127 9.77 -9.72 14.15
N ASN A 128 8.75 -10.33 14.78
CA ASN A 128 7.52 -10.69 14.06
C ASN A 128 6.67 -9.47 13.73
N VAL A 129 6.64 -8.47 14.62
CA VAL A 129 5.91 -7.22 14.36
C VAL A 129 6.61 -6.41 13.27
N ALA A 130 7.95 -6.36 13.24
CA ALA A 130 8.69 -5.69 12.17
C ALA A 130 8.47 -6.33 10.79
N LYS A 131 8.37 -7.67 10.72
CA LYS A 131 8.02 -8.36 9.45
C LYS A 131 6.63 -8.01 8.94
N LEU A 132 5.67 -7.76 9.85
CA LEU A 132 4.33 -7.31 9.47
C LEU A 132 4.36 -5.88 8.88
N GLU A 133 5.29 -5.04 9.33
CA GLU A 133 5.45 -3.66 8.85
C GLU A 133 5.67 -3.63 7.34
N ASP A 134 6.70 -4.30 6.88
CA ASP A 134 7.07 -4.35 5.47
C ASP A 134 5.93 -4.89 4.60
N SER A 135 5.34 -6.00 5.02
CA SER A 135 4.19 -6.59 4.34
C SER A 135 2.98 -5.65 4.27
N MET A 136 2.64 -4.96 5.35
CA MET A 136 1.47 -4.07 5.38
C MET A 136 1.69 -2.79 4.60
N ALA A 137 2.90 -2.21 4.65
CA ALA A 137 3.23 -0.97 3.95
C ALA A 137 3.12 -1.12 2.43
N HIS A 138 3.55 -2.25 1.90
CA HIS A 138 3.50 -2.54 0.46
C HIS A 138 2.17 -3.15 0.03
N PHE A 139 1.62 -4.09 0.79
CA PHE A 139 0.42 -4.83 0.41
C PHE A 139 -0.84 -3.95 0.33
N MET A 140 -0.98 -2.95 1.21
CA MET A 140 -2.18 -2.11 1.24
C MET A 140 -2.36 -1.23 0.00
N PRO A 141 -1.36 -0.51 -0.53
CA PRO A 141 -1.52 0.29 -1.73
C PRO A 141 -1.37 -0.52 -3.02
N GLU A 142 -0.52 -1.55 -3.04
CA GLU A 142 -0.21 -2.32 -4.25
C GLU A 142 -1.34 -3.26 -4.67
N LEU A 143 -2.01 -3.90 -3.71
CA LEU A 143 -3.10 -4.84 -4.03
C LEU A 143 -4.25 -4.17 -4.80
N PRO A 144 -4.83 -3.05 -4.34
CA PRO A 144 -5.88 -2.37 -5.09
C PRO A 144 -5.39 -1.84 -6.44
N SER A 145 -4.16 -1.34 -6.51
CA SER A 145 -3.56 -0.82 -7.75
C SER A 145 -3.36 -1.92 -8.79
N ASN A 146 -2.81 -3.07 -8.36
CA ASN A 146 -2.59 -4.22 -9.25
C ASN A 146 -3.89 -4.89 -9.71
N ILE A 147 -4.97 -4.78 -8.94
CA ILE A 147 -6.31 -5.24 -9.37
C ILE A 147 -6.93 -4.23 -10.33
N ALA A 148 -6.73 -2.94 -10.13
CA ALA A 148 -7.27 -1.90 -11.00
C ALA A 148 -6.57 -1.87 -12.37
N ALA A 149 -5.26 -2.11 -12.43
CA ALA A 149 -4.48 -2.06 -13.66
C ALA A 149 -5.01 -2.95 -14.80
N PRO A 150 -5.38 -4.24 -14.60
CA PRO A 150 -5.92 -5.07 -15.69
C PRO A 150 -7.39 -4.79 -16.02
N LEU A 151 -8.10 -3.97 -15.21
CA LEU A 151 -9.51 -3.62 -15.44
C LEU A 151 -9.67 -2.31 -16.23
N CYS A 152 -8.60 -1.55 -16.44
CA CYS A 152 -8.53 -0.33 -17.22
C CYS A 152 -7.97 -0.57 -18.61
#